data_7b97647e2d23407ed9d44466b3c832ca
#
_entry.id   7b97647e2d23407ed9d44466b3c832ca
#
_cell.length_a   1.000
_cell.length_b   1.000
_cell.length_c   1.000
_cell.angle_alpha   90.00
_cell.angle_beta   90.00
_cell.angle_gamma   90.00
#
_symmetry.space_group_name_H-M   'P 1'
#
loop_
_entity.id
_entity.type
_entity.pdbx_description
1 polymer ?
#
loop_
_entity_poly.entity_id
_entity_poly.type
_entity_poly.pdbx_seq_one_letter_code
_entity_poly.pdbx_strand_id
1 'polypeptide(L)'
;FRQDSDDYSLPSRFIKQLNILENTPFKVCTTRAINIQTQKKIPGISSWFPKKLTMKYKNPYIHGTLSIKRKLLRDIGNYDEGYLYSQDFKLYLDIIKNNKKIYEIKEPLYMLNTSNNISTNQKELQKTYFDKALKENK
;
A
#
# COMPACT_ATOMS: atom_id res chain seq x y z
N PHE A 1 1.75 -9.45 7.38
CA PHE A 1 1.44 -9.56 5.95
C PHE A 1 -0.04 -9.32 5.72
N ARG A 2 -0.37 -8.50 4.70
CA ARG A 2 -1.71 -8.32 4.20
C ARG A 2 -1.95 -9.18 2.95
N GLN A 3 -3.16 -9.66 2.81
CA GLN A 3 -3.65 -10.38 1.64
C GLN A 3 -5.14 -10.08 1.51
N ASP A 4 -5.60 -9.65 0.35
CA ASP A 4 -7.01 -9.48 0.07
C ASP A 4 -7.59 -10.82 -0.46
N SER A 5 -8.85 -11.10 -0.17
CA SER A 5 -9.45 -12.45 -0.35
C SER A 5 -9.60 -12.88 -1.80
N ASP A 6 -9.66 -11.93 -2.72
CA ASP A 6 -9.84 -12.14 -4.17
C ASP A 6 -8.54 -11.96 -4.99
N ASP A 7 -7.41 -11.79 -4.28
CA ASP A 7 -6.09 -11.63 -4.87
C ASP A 7 -5.20 -12.87 -4.64
N TYR A 8 -4.07 -12.96 -5.34
CA TYR A 8 -3.13 -14.06 -5.22
C TYR A 8 -1.71 -13.58 -4.97
N SER A 9 -1.04 -14.18 -3.98
CA SER A 9 0.40 -14.02 -3.75
C SER A 9 1.19 -15.01 -4.60
N LEU A 10 2.22 -14.55 -5.28
CA LEU A 10 3.18 -15.47 -5.91
C LEU A 10 4.05 -16.15 -4.83
N PRO A 11 4.51 -17.39 -5.06
CA PRO A 11 5.14 -18.22 -4.01
C PRO A 11 6.32 -17.56 -3.29
N SER A 12 7.12 -16.75 -3.97
CA SER A 12 8.30 -16.09 -3.40
C SER A 12 7.98 -14.78 -2.64
N ARG A 13 6.72 -14.30 -2.64
CA ARG A 13 6.36 -13.00 -2.06
C ARG A 13 6.74 -12.92 -0.59
N PHE A 14 6.24 -13.84 0.20
CA PHE A 14 6.39 -13.79 1.66
C PHE A 14 7.85 -13.91 2.09
N ILE A 15 8.61 -14.81 1.49
CA ILE A 15 10.02 -15.00 1.83
C ILE A 15 10.85 -13.77 1.47
N LYS A 16 10.62 -13.14 0.31
CA LYS A 16 11.32 -11.92 -0.10
C LYS A 16 10.98 -10.74 0.81
N GLN A 17 9.71 -10.55 1.15
CA GLN A 17 9.29 -9.48 2.06
C GLN A 17 9.81 -9.71 3.48
N LEU A 18 9.79 -10.95 3.98
CA LEU A 18 10.33 -11.30 5.29
C LEU A 18 11.83 -10.98 5.36
N ASN A 19 12.58 -11.37 4.33
CA ASN A 19 14.00 -11.07 4.24
C ASN A 19 14.29 -9.55 4.34
N ILE A 20 13.51 -8.70 3.67
CA ILE A 20 13.63 -7.24 3.81
C ILE A 20 13.36 -6.80 5.24
N LEU A 21 12.27 -7.29 5.86
CA LEU A 21 11.88 -6.86 7.20
C LEU A 21 12.85 -7.30 8.30
N GLU A 22 13.58 -8.40 8.10
CA GLU A 22 14.47 -8.98 9.12
C GLU A 22 15.93 -8.60 8.92
N ASN A 23 16.39 -8.56 7.66
CA ASN A 23 17.80 -8.38 7.35
C ASN A 23 18.15 -6.96 6.89
N THR A 24 17.20 -6.02 6.94
CA THR A 24 17.44 -4.61 6.61
C THR A 24 16.84 -3.67 7.65
N PRO A 25 17.21 -2.37 7.66
CA PRO A 25 16.60 -1.39 8.56
C PRO A 25 15.11 -1.12 8.31
N PHE A 26 14.56 -1.58 7.17
CA PHE A 26 13.16 -1.33 6.83
C PHE A 26 12.22 -2.15 7.72
N LYS A 27 11.13 -1.49 8.15
CA LYS A 27 10.07 -2.10 8.98
C LYS A 27 8.75 -2.22 8.21
N VAL A 28 8.73 -1.71 6.98
CA VAL A 28 7.59 -1.74 6.06
C VAL A 28 8.06 -2.11 4.68
N CYS A 29 7.38 -3.05 4.05
CA CYS A 29 7.69 -3.53 2.72
C CYS A 29 6.41 -3.74 1.91
N THR A 30 6.42 -3.33 0.65
CA THR A 30 5.37 -3.59 -0.34
C THR A 30 5.99 -4.24 -1.57
N THR A 31 5.15 -4.76 -2.48
CA THR A 31 5.62 -5.26 -3.77
C THR A 31 4.81 -4.62 -4.90
N ARG A 32 5.27 -4.78 -6.13
CA ARG A 32 4.44 -4.53 -7.31
C ARG A 32 3.50 -5.70 -7.54
N ALA A 33 2.52 -5.50 -8.42
CA ALA A 33 1.53 -6.50 -8.79
C ALA A 33 1.38 -6.62 -10.31
N ILE A 34 0.66 -7.64 -10.72
CA ILE A 34 0.11 -7.79 -12.06
C ILE A 34 -1.42 -7.73 -11.92
N ASN A 35 -2.07 -6.94 -12.73
CA ASN A 35 -3.53 -6.95 -12.83
C ASN A 35 -3.99 -8.24 -13.52
N ILE A 36 -4.88 -9.00 -12.89
CA ILE A 36 -5.35 -10.29 -13.41
C ILE A 36 -6.07 -10.13 -14.75
N GLN A 37 -6.90 -9.09 -14.88
CA GLN A 37 -7.73 -8.89 -16.07
C GLN A 37 -6.92 -8.39 -17.26
N THR A 38 -5.99 -7.45 -17.03
CA THR A 38 -5.26 -6.77 -18.10
C THR A 38 -3.85 -7.30 -18.34
N GLN A 39 -3.36 -8.17 -17.46
CA GLN A 39 -1.97 -8.68 -17.42
C GLN A 39 -0.89 -7.59 -17.37
N LYS A 40 -1.28 -6.35 -17.02
CA LYS A 40 -0.36 -5.23 -16.91
C LYS A 40 0.24 -5.12 -15.51
N LYS A 41 1.50 -4.69 -15.46
CA LYS A 41 2.20 -4.41 -14.18
C LYS A 41 1.62 -3.17 -13.50
N ILE A 42 1.46 -3.26 -12.16
CA ILE A 42 1.00 -2.17 -11.30
C ILE A 42 2.10 -1.89 -10.24
N PRO A 43 2.46 -0.64 -9.99
CA PRO A 43 2.04 0.55 -10.74
C PRO A 43 2.68 0.58 -12.14
N GLY A 44 1.98 1.15 -13.11
CA GLY A 44 2.48 1.37 -14.46
C GLY A 44 3.46 2.56 -14.54
N ILE A 45 3.23 3.48 -15.49
CA ILE A 45 4.11 4.65 -15.74
C ILE A 45 4.33 5.50 -14.49
N SER A 46 3.35 5.59 -13.57
CA SER A 46 3.51 6.33 -12.31
C SER A 46 4.62 5.80 -11.39
N SER A 47 5.17 4.62 -11.64
CA SER A 47 6.30 4.09 -10.90
C SER A 47 7.62 4.84 -11.14
N TRP A 48 7.70 5.65 -12.20
CA TRP A 48 8.86 6.48 -12.54
C TRP A 48 8.93 7.76 -11.71
N PHE A 49 7.81 8.19 -11.12
CA PHE A 49 7.76 9.40 -10.30
C PHE A 49 8.13 9.11 -8.83
N PRO A 50 8.77 10.07 -8.14
CA PRO A 50 9.02 9.96 -6.71
C PRO A 50 7.74 9.69 -5.93
N LYS A 51 7.74 8.69 -5.07
CA LYS A 51 6.55 8.29 -4.28
C LYS A 51 5.96 9.48 -3.49
N LYS A 52 6.82 10.31 -2.89
CA LYS A 52 6.39 11.51 -2.15
C LYS A 52 5.57 12.48 -3.01
N LEU A 53 5.91 12.62 -4.29
CA LEU A 53 5.16 13.46 -5.22
C LEU A 53 3.84 12.77 -5.62
N THR A 54 3.88 11.49 -5.93
CA THR A 54 2.70 10.69 -6.29
C THR A 54 1.65 10.69 -5.18
N MET A 55 2.06 10.64 -3.91
CA MET A 55 1.16 10.65 -2.75
C MET A 55 0.32 11.93 -2.62
N LYS A 56 0.67 13.02 -3.30
CA LYS A 56 -0.17 14.22 -3.34
C LYS A 56 -1.46 14.03 -4.16
N TYR A 57 -1.47 13.02 -5.03
CA TYR A 57 -2.55 12.82 -6.01
C TYR A 57 -3.21 11.45 -5.91
N LYS A 58 -2.47 10.44 -5.47
CA LYS A 58 -2.97 9.06 -5.32
C LYS A 58 -2.08 8.22 -4.39
N ASN A 59 -2.63 7.12 -3.88
CA ASN A 59 -1.85 6.12 -3.18
C ASN A 59 -0.89 5.41 -4.18
N PRO A 60 0.45 5.48 -3.98
CA PRO A 60 1.40 4.80 -4.85
C PRO A 60 1.67 3.35 -4.47
N TYR A 61 1.10 2.87 -3.37
CA TYR A 61 1.33 1.53 -2.84
C TYR A 61 0.08 0.66 -3.01
N ILE A 62 0.29 -0.63 -3.20
CA ILE A 62 -0.78 -1.63 -3.32
C ILE A 62 -1.00 -2.23 -1.93
N HIS A 63 -2.17 -1.97 -1.33
CA HIS A 63 -2.46 -2.34 0.04
C HIS A 63 -2.37 -3.84 0.30
N GLY A 64 -2.91 -4.68 -0.60
CA GLY A 64 -2.84 -6.14 -0.50
C GLY A 64 -1.40 -6.69 -0.44
N THR A 65 -0.40 -5.88 -0.83
CA THR A 65 1.01 -6.29 -0.77
C THR A 65 1.73 -5.88 0.52
N LEU A 66 1.07 -5.16 1.42
CA LEU A 66 1.69 -4.62 2.62
C LEU A 66 2.23 -5.71 3.55
N SER A 67 3.48 -5.54 3.95
CA SER A 67 4.10 -6.23 5.08
C SER A 67 4.69 -5.20 6.02
N ILE A 68 4.37 -5.29 7.29
CA ILE A 68 4.80 -4.34 8.33
C ILE A 68 5.14 -5.08 9.62
N LYS A 69 6.19 -4.66 10.30
CA LYS A 69 6.50 -5.18 11.64
C LYS A 69 5.38 -4.80 12.61
N ARG A 70 4.83 -5.80 13.31
CA ARG A 70 3.69 -5.62 14.23
C ARG A 70 3.93 -4.54 15.29
N LYS A 71 5.16 -4.46 15.80
CA LYS A 71 5.53 -3.42 16.75
C LYS A 71 5.33 -2.03 16.14
N LEU A 72 5.84 -1.78 14.93
CA LEU A 72 5.68 -0.49 14.28
C LEU A 72 4.19 -0.15 14.06
N LEU A 73 3.39 -1.11 13.59
CA LEU A 73 1.95 -0.89 13.37
C LEU A 73 1.25 -0.43 14.66
N ARG A 74 1.58 -1.03 15.79
CA ARG A 74 1.07 -0.60 17.11
C ARG A 74 1.59 0.77 17.53
N ASP A 75 2.87 1.01 17.35
CA ASP A 75 3.53 2.27 17.76
C ASP A 75 2.96 3.49 17.01
N ILE A 76 2.46 3.31 15.78
CA ILE A 76 1.82 4.37 14.97
C ILE A 76 0.29 4.43 15.15
N GLY A 77 -0.31 3.61 16.03
CA GLY A 77 -1.73 3.65 16.36
C GLY A 77 -2.62 2.70 15.56
N ASN A 78 -2.05 1.74 14.81
CA ASN A 78 -2.78 0.81 13.93
C ASN A 78 -3.49 1.51 12.75
N TYR A 79 -4.57 0.91 12.23
CA TYR A 79 -5.47 1.56 11.28
C TYR A 79 -6.38 2.53 12.03
N ASP A 80 -6.55 3.73 11.48
CA ASP A 80 -7.46 4.74 12.03
C ASP A 80 -8.91 4.34 11.74
N GLU A 81 -9.66 4.01 12.79
CA GLU A 81 -11.06 3.58 12.71
C GLU A 81 -12.01 4.70 12.23
N GLY A 82 -11.59 5.96 12.32
CA GLY A 82 -12.29 7.11 11.76
C GLY A 82 -12.27 7.21 10.23
N TYR A 83 -11.54 6.27 9.58
CA TYR A 83 -11.42 6.18 8.13
C TYR A 83 -12.18 4.98 7.58
N LEU A 84 -13.42 5.16 7.15
CA LEU A 84 -14.21 4.11 6.47
C LEU A 84 -13.71 3.81 5.05
N TYR A 85 -13.06 4.78 4.42
CA TYR A 85 -12.42 4.67 3.10
C TYR A 85 -11.00 5.22 3.16
N SER A 86 -10.16 4.84 2.21
CA SER A 86 -8.74 5.27 2.12
C SER A 86 -7.92 4.99 3.39
N GLN A 87 -8.29 3.98 4.17
CA GLN A 87 -7.59 3.54 5.39
C GLN A 87 -6.12 3.20 5.12
N ASP A 88 -5.88 2.56 3.97
CA ASP A 88 -4.55 2.21 3.49
C ASP A 88 -3.70 3.46 3.24
N PHE A 89 -4.27 4.46 2.60
CA PHE A 89 -3.59 5.70 2.32
C PHE A 89 -3.25 6.46 3.61
N LYS A 90 -4.20 6.54 4.56
CA LYS A 90 -3.96 7.12 5.89
C LYS A 90 -2.82 6.41 6.60
N LEU A 91 -2.81 5.08 6.63
CA LEU A 91 -1.74 4.29 7.24
C LEU A 91 -0.37 4.61 6.62
N TYR A 92 -0.27 4.70 5.30
CA TYR A 92 1.00 5.05 4.64
C TYR A 92 1.48 6.46 4.99
N LEU A 93 0.57 7.41 5.12
CA LEU A 93 0.90 8.76 5.58
C LEU A 93 1.43 8.73 7.03
N ASP A 94 0.80 7.98 7.93
CA ASP A 94 1.22 7.85 9.32
C ASP A 94 2.60 7.19 9.45
N ILE A 95 2.88 6.18 8.64
CA ILE A 95 4.20 5.56 8.55
C ILE A 95 5.26 6.62 8.18
N ILE A 96 4.98 7.44 7.18
CA ILE A 96 5.91 8.47 6.69
C ILE A 96 6.06 9.60 7.71
N LYS A 97 4.97 10.04 8.33
CA LYS A 97 4.97 11.07 9.39
C LYS A 97 5.84 10.64 10.59
N ASN A 98 5.86 9.36 10.90
CA ASN A 98 6.73 8.77 11.91
C ASN A 98 8.17 8.51 11.40
N ASN A 99 8.59 9.17 10.33
CA ASN A 99 9.93 9.07 9.73
C ASN A 99 10.34 7.63 9.34
N LYS A 100 9.37 6.78 9.03
CA LYS A 100 9.64 5.41 8.55
C LYS A 100 9.61 5.37 7.04
N LYS A 101 10.57 4.67 6.47
CA LYS A 101 10.67 4.45 5.02
C LYS A 101 9.96 3.16 4.65
N ILE A 102 9.27 3.18 3.51
CA ILE A 102 8.60 2.01 2.92
C ILE A 102 9.50 1.46 1.82
N TYR A 103 9.90 0.21 1.93
CA TYR A 103 10.64 -0.48 0.87
C TYR A 103 9.66 -1.06 -0.16
N GLU A 104 9.87 -0.81 -1.44
CA GLU A 104 9.10 -1.44 -2.52
C GLU A 104 9.97 -2.46 -3.26
N ILE A 105 9.62 -3.72 -3.19
CA ILE A 105 10.18 -4.74 -4.08
C ILE A 105 9.62 -4.48 -5.47
N LYS A 106 10.49 -4.16 -6.44
CA LYS A 106 10.08 -3.80 -7.81
C LYS A 106 9.56 -4.99 -8.63
N GLU A 107 9.80 -6.19 -8.16
CA GLU A 107 9.26 -7.41 -8.76
C GLU A 107 7.74 -7.50 -8.49
N PRO A 108 6.93 -7.85 -9.50
CA PRO A 108 5.50 -8.07 -9.29
C PRO A 108 5.28 -9.44 -8.66
N LEU A 109 5.06 -9.46 -7.35
CA LEU A 109 4.89 -10.67 -6.54
C LEU A 109 3.44 -10.89 -6.10
N TYR A 110 2.50 -10.20 -6.73
CA TYR A 110 1.10 -10.19 -6.38
C TYR A 110 0.23 -10.11 -7.63
N MET A 111 -0.84 -10.87 -7.67
CA MET A 111 -1.86 -10.83 -8.70
C MET A 111 -3.08 -10.10 -8.15
N LEU A 112 -3.32 -8.90 -8.65
CA LEU A 112 -4.39 -8.01 -8.19
C LEU A 112 -5.64 -8.19 -9.02
N ASN A 113 -6.75 -8.52 -8.38
CA ASN A 113 -8.07 -8.54 -8.99
C ASN A 113 -8.70 -7.14 -8.93
N THR A 114 -9.14 -6.62 -10.06
CA THR A 114 -9.76 -5.29 -10.14
C THR A 114 -11.22 -5.34 -10.63
N SER A 115 -11.82 -6.52 -10.75
CA SER A 115 -13.17 -6.68 -11.32
C SER A 115 -14.27 -6.04 -10.47
N ASN A 116 -14.14 -6.05 -9.13
CA ASN A 116 -15.15 -5.56 -8.19
C ASN A 116 -14.57 -4.55 -7.17
N ASN A 117 -13.69 -3.68 -7.60
CA ASN A 117 -13.02 -2.74 -6.68
C ASN A 117 -13.99 -1.74 -6.04
N ILE A 118 -14.04 -1.72 -4.70
CA ILE A 118 -14.74 -0.73 -3.88
C ILE A 118 -14.32 0.70 -4.28
N SER A 119 -13.04 0.89 -4.60
CA SER A 119 -12.51 2.18 -5.07
C SER A 119 -13.12 2.68 -6.38
N THR A 120 -13.66 1.79 -7.20
CA THR A 120 -14.36 2.16 -8.43
C THR A 120 -15.81 2.54 -8.16
N ASN A 121 -16.48 1.83 -7.24
CA ASN A 121 -17.90 2.00 -6.93
C ASN A 121 -18.17 3.18 -5.98
N GLN A 122 -17.18 3.61 -5.19
CA GLN A 122 -17.30 4.63 -4.14
C GLN A 122 -16.26 5.76 -4.31
N LYS A 123 -16.05 6.22 -5.56
CA LYS A 123 -14.99 7.19 -5.91
C LYS A 123 -15.06 8.51 -5.12
N GLU A 124 -16.25 9.06 -4.92
CA GLU A 124 -16.43 10.33 -4.20
C GLU A 124 -16.06 10.20 -2.73
N LEU A 125 -16.53 9.13 -2.07
CA LEU A 125 -16.18 8.85 -0.67
C LEU A 125 -14.68 8.57 -0.52
N GLN A 126 -14.11 7.76 -1.39
CA GLN A 126 -12.67 7.52 -1.43
C GLN A 126 -11.88 8.84 -1.53
N LYS A 127 -12.31 9.74 -2.43
CA LYS A 127 -11.68 11.05 -2.61
C LYS A 127 -11.81 11.93 -1.36
N THR A 128 -12.99 11.98 -0.76
CA THR A 128 -13.23 12.77 0.46
C THR A 128 -12.29 12.35 1.59
N TYR A 129 -12.16 11.04 1.84
CA TYR A 129 -11.27 10.51 2.87
C TYR A 129 -9.79 10.66 2.50
N PHE A 130 -9.44 10.56 1.22
CA PHE A 130 -8.10 10.84 0.73
C PHE A 130 -7.70 12.30 1.00
N ASP A 131 -8.56 13.25 0.65
CA ASP A 131 -8.32 14.69 0.86
C ASP A 131 -8.28 15.04 2.36
N LYS A 132 -9.12 14.39 3.19
CA LYS A 132 -9.06 14.47 4.65
C LYS A 132 -7.69 14.04 5.17
N ALA A 133 -7.21 12.87 4.76
CA ALA A 133 -5.91 12.35 5.18
C ALA A 133 -4.74 13.27 4.78
N LEU A 134 -4.78 13.88 3.60
CA LEU A 134 -3.78 14.84 3.17
C LEU A 134 -3.78 16.12 4.04
N LYS A 135 -4.94 16.60 4.46
CA LYS A 135 -5.07 17.78 5.32
C LYS A 135 -4.49 17.54 6.73
N GLU A 136 -4.79 16.37 7.31
CA GLU A 136 -4.34 15.99 8.65
C GLU A 136 -2.83 15.66 8.73
N ASN A 137 -2.19 15.44 7.59
CA ASN A 137 -0.76 15.11 7.51
C ASN A 137 0.10 16.25 6.92
N LYS A 138 -0.45 17.46 6.81
CA LYS A 138 0.33 18.68 6.54
C LYS A 138 0.90 19.20 7.85
#